data_40c0feaae33861a4fef94b7ade4c56ac
#
_entry.id   40c0feaae33861a4fef94b7ade4c56ac
#
_cell.length_a   1.000
_cell.length_b   1.000
_cell.length_c   1.000
_cell.angle_alpha   90.00
_cell.angle_beta   90.00
_cell.angle_gamma   90.00
#
_symmetry.space_group_name_H-M   'P 1'
#
loop_
_entity.id
_entity.type
_entity.pdbx_description
1 polymer ?
#
loop_
_entity_poly.entity_id
_entity_poly.type
_entity_poly.pdbx_seq_one_letter_code
_entity_poly.pdbx_strand_id
1 'polypeptide(L)'
;MFFAYGEAELACLRARDKRLCEVIDKIGHVDRVVDTDLFSAVVHHIIGQQISTKAQATIWQRMQDALGTVNAETILAAGVPKLQALGMTFRKAEYITDFAERVHSGAFDPEGIRQKSDEDAIRELSALKGIGVWTAEMILLFCMQRPNIFSYDDLAIQRGLRMVYHHRKIDRKLFEKYRRRFSPYCSVASL
;
A
#
# COMPACT_ATOMS: atom_id res chain seq x y z
N MET A 1 -4.94 -2.76 -13.52
CA MET A 1 -5.35 -1.33 -13.50
C MET A 1 -4.16 -0.49 -13.06
N PHE A 2 -4.08 0.80 -13.43
CA PHE A 2 -3.03 1.72 -12.96
C PHE A 2 -3.62 2.77 -12.04
N PHE A 3 -2.79 3.37 -11.18
CA PHE A 3 -3.17 4.48 -10.32
C PHE A 3 -3.70 5.64 -11.17
N ALA A 4 -4.92 6.08 -10.87
CA ALA A 4 -5.62 7.08 -11.67
C ALA A 4 -5.18 8.50 -11.27
N TYR A 5 -4.53 9.21 -12.17
CA TYR A 5 -4.24 10.64 -12.08
C TYR A 5 -4.03 11.23 -13.49
N GLY A 6 -4.10 12.54 -13.59
CA GLY A 6 -3.96 13.20 -14.88
C GLY A 6 -3.36 14.60 -14.79
N GLU A 7 -3.64 15.41 -15.80
CA GLU A 7 -3.05 16.75 -15.89
C GLU A 7 -3.49 17.71 -14.78
N ALA A 8 -4.67 17.51 -14.18
CA ALA A 8 -5.14 18.37 -13.08
C ALA A 8 -4.24 18.24 -11.84
N GLU A 9 -3.90 17.00 -11.45
CA GLU A 9 -2.99 16.70 -10.34
C GLU A 9 -1.58 17.20 -10.63
N LEU A 10 -1.08 16.93 -11.84
CA LEU A 10 0.26 17.36 -12.28
C LEU A 10 0.40 18.88 -12.34
N ALA A 11 -0.58 19.59 -12.90
CA ALA A 11 -0.59 21.05 -12.94
C ALA A 11 -0.58 21.67 -11.53
N CYS A 12 -1.35 21.09 -10.60
CA CYS A 12 -1.36 21.54 -9.22
C CYS A 12 0.02 21.37 -8.55
N LEU A 13 0.68 20.21 -8.73
CA LEU A 13 2.00 19.94 -8.18
C LEU A 13 3.08 20.85 -8.82
N ARG A 14 3.04 21.04 -10.15
CA ARG A 14 3.96 21.94 -10.87
C ARG A 14 3.85 23.38 -10.37
N ALA A 15 2.65 23.88 -10.16
CA ALA A 15 2.42 25.24 -9.66
C ALA A 15 2.94 25.45 -8.23
N ARG A 16 3.00 24.39 -7.41
CA ARG A 16 3.38 24.48 -6.00
C ARG A 16 4.86 24.27 -5.73
N ASP A 17 5.57 23.57 -6.63
CA ASP A 17 6.99 23.25 -6.41
C ASP A 17 7.77 23.16 -7.73
N LYS A 18 8.67 24.14 -7.91
CA LYS A 18 9.49 24.23 -9.13
C LYS A 18 10.40 23.00 -9.34
N ARG A 19 11.01 22.46 -8.28
CA ARG A 19 11.89 21.31 -8.40
C ARG A 19 11.11 20.03 -8.72
N LEU A 20 9.94 19.85 -8.11
CA LEU A 20 9.06 18.74 -8.46
C LEU A 20 8.54 18.89 -9.89
N CYS A 21 8.25 20.13 -10.36
CA CYS A 21 7.92 20.39 -11.77
C CYS A 21 9.03 19.88 -12.71
N GLU A 22 10.28 20.23 -12.46
CA GLU A 22 11.43 19.75 -13.24
C GLU A 22 11.52 18.22 -13.28
N VAL A 23 11.20 17.54 -12.16
CA VAL A 23 11.16 16.07 -12.08
C VAL A 23 10.00 15.50 -12.90
N ILE A 24 8.80 16.05 -12.76
CA ILE A 24 7.61 15.64 -13.53
C ILE A 24 7.87 15.79 -15.04
N ASP A 25 8.43 16.90 -15.47
CA ASP A 25 8.71 17.16 -16.89
C ASP A 25 9.78 16.21 -17.45
N LYS A 26 10.74 15.79 -16.61
CA LYS A 26 11.79 14.86 -16.99
C LYS A 26 11.33 13.39 -17.04
N ILE A 27 10.50 12.97 -16.09
CA ILE A 27 10.06 11.57 -15.95
C ILE A 27 8.82 11.29 -16.80
N GLY A 28 7.93 12.27 -16.92
CA GLY A 28 6.62 12.11 -17.57
C GLY A 28 5.62 11.37 -16.69
N HIS A 29 4.61 10.77 -17.33
CA HIS A 29 3.59 9.98 -16.63
C HIS A 29 4.15 8.67 -16.11
N VAL A 30 3.84 8.32 -14.87
CA VAL A 30 4.27 7.07 -14.22
C VAL A 30 3.07 6.12 -14.11
N ASP A 31 3.12 5.03 -14.86
CA ASP A 31 2.14 3.94 -14.75
C ASP A 31 2.43 3.05 -13.54
N ARG A 32 1.66 3.20 -12.48
CA ARG A 32 1.80 2.38 -11.27
C ARG A 32 0.65 1.40 -11.16
N VAL A 33 0.95 0.10 -11.20
CA VAL A 33 -0.05 -0.96 -11.05
C VAL A 33 -0.69 -0.89 -9.67
N VAL A 34 -2.01 -1.03 -9.63
CA VAL A 34 -2.82 -1.06 -8.42
C VAL A 34 -3.67 -2.33 -8.37
N ASP A 35 -3.92 -2.82 -7.16
CA ASP A 35 -4.86 -3.91 -6.87
C ASP A 35 -6.05 -3.33 -6.10
N THR A 36 -7.22 -3.32 -6.72
CA THR A 36 -8.41 -2.69 -6.16
C THR A 36 -9.22 -3.60 -5.23
N ASP A 37 -8.90 -4.88 -5.13
CA ASP A 37 -9.49 -5.77 -4.15
C ASP A 37 -8.76 -5.64 -2.80
N LEU A 38 -9.46 -5.08 -1.80
CA LEU A 38 -8.86 -4.82 -0.49
C LEU A 38 -8.48 -6.11 0.25
N PHE A 39 -9.28 -7.17 0.13
CA PHE A 39 -8.96 -8.44 0.76
C PHE A 39 -7.66 -9.03 0.18
N SER A 40 -7.58 -9.14 -1.13
CA SER A 40 -6.37 -9.59 -1.83
C SER A 40 -5.16 -8.71 -1.53
N ALA A 41 -5.33 -7.39 -1.50
CA ALA A 41 -4.25 -6.45 -1.20
C ALA A 41 -3.65 -6.67 0.20
N VAL A 42 -4.47 -6.85 1.24
CA VAL A 42 -4.00 -7.16 2.60
C VAL A 42 -3.22 -8.47 2.61
N VAL A 43 -3.77 -9.54 2.04
CA VAL A 43 -3.10 -10.85 1.96
C VAL A 43 -1.79 -10.74 1.21
N HIS A 44 -1.78 -10.07 0.06
CA HIS A 44 -0.61 -9.87 -0.78
C HIS A 44 0.50 -9.09 -0.05
N HIS A 45 0.14 -8.04 0.71
CA HIS A 45 1.08 -7.31 1.55
C HIS A 45 1.69 -8.18 2.67
N ILE A 46 0.88 -9.01 3.35
CA ILE A 46 1.40 -9.94 4.37
C ILE A 46 2.38 -10.94 3.75
N ILE A 47 2.05 -11.52 2.59
CA ILE A 47 2.96 -12.44 1.86
C ILE A 47 4.28 -11.75 1.54
N GLY A 48 4.25 -10.51 1.04
CA GLY A 48 5.41 -9.76 0.54
C GLY A 48 6.40 -9.30 1.61
N GLN A 49 6.05 -9.34 2.90
CA GLN A 49 6.92 -8.85 3.96
C GLN A 49 8.26 -9.59 3.99
N GLN A 50 9.37 -8.84 3.99
CA GLN A 50 10.74 -9.35 4.14
C GLN A 50 11.17 -10.40 3.10
N ILE A 51 10.55 -10.40 1.92
CA ILE A 51 10.95 -11.23 0.78
C ILE A 51 11.05 -10.41 -0.49
N SER A 52 11.68 -10.96 -1.52
CA SER A 52 11.76 -10.31 -2.84
C SER A 52 10.41 -10.32 -3.55
N THR A 53 10.20 -9.35 -4.44
CA THR A 53 9.00 -9.27 -5.30
C THR A 53 8.78 -10.56 -6.10
N LYS A 54 9.87 -11.20 -6.58
CA LYS A 54 9.80 -12.47 -7.31
C LYS A 54 9.28 -13.62 -6.42
N ALA A 55 9.76 -13.70 -5.18
CA ALA A 55 9.30 -14.71 -4.22
C ALA A 55 7.83 -14.48 -3.84
N GLN A 56 7.43 -13.23 -3.62
CA GLN A 56 6.04 -12.85 -3.37
C GLN A 56 5.12 -13.28 -4.52
N ALA A 57 5.47 -12.94 -5.76
CA ALA A 57 4.71 -13.33 -6.93
C ALA A 57 4.57 -14.87 -7.06
N THR A 58 5.64 -15.62 -6.75
CA THR A 58 5.60 -17.08 -6.77
C THR A 58 4.63 -17.64 -5.72
N ILE A 59 4.65 -17.13 -4.49
CA ILE A 59 3.75 -17.58 -3.42
C ILE A 59 2.31 -17.20 -3.74
N TRP A 60 2.10 -15.99 -4.25
CA TRP A 60 0.77 -15.52 -4.67
C TRP A 60 0.18 -16.42 -5.76
N GLN A 61 0.96 -16.75 -6.80
CA GLN A 61 0.51 -17.66 -7.87
C GLN A 61 0.13 -19.04 -7.32
N ARG A 62 0.97 -19.62 -6.45
CA ARG A 62 0.67 -20.90 -5.79
C ARG A 62 -0.62 -20.85 -4.98
N MET A 63 -0.89 -19.71 -4.31
CA MET A 63 -2.13 -19.52 -3.56
C MET A 63 -3.34 -19.50 -4.50
N GLN A 64 -3.26 -18.77 -5.62
CA GLN A 64 -4.32 -18.77 -6.63
C GLN A 64 -4.54 -20.15 -7.24
N ASP A 65 -3.48 -20.88 -7.57
CA ASP A 65 -3.56 -22.24 -8.11
C ASP A 65 -4.20 -23.24 -7.12
N ALA A 66 -3.91 -23.08 -5.82
CA ALA A 66 -4.37 -24.01 -4.79
C ALA A 66 -5.77 -23.72 -4.27
N LEU A 67 -6.22 -22.45 -4.31
CA LEU A 67 -7.48 -21.99 -3.73
C LEU A 67 -8.50 -21.58 -4.82
N GLY A 68 -8.07 -21.30 -6.04
CA GLY A 68 -8.88 -20.66 -7.07
C GLY A 68 -9.11 -19.20 -6.73
N THR A 69 -10.23 -18.88 -6.12
CA THR A 69 -10.50 -17.53 -5.60
C THR A 69 -9.86 -17.36 -4.23
N VAL A 70 -9.12 -16.28 -4.02
CA VAL A 70 -8.53 -15.93 -2.73
C VAL A 70 -9.51 -15.02 -1.97
N ASN A 71 -10.26 -15.61 -1.05
CA ASN A 71 -11.21 -14.90 -0.19
C ASN A 71 -11.21 -15.51 1.23
N ALA A 72 -12.01 -14.95 2.14
CA ALA A 72 -12.05 -15.41 3.52
C ALA A 72 -12.43 -16.90 3.64
N GLU A 73 -13.42 -17.35 2.89
CA GLU A 73 -13.92 -18.73 2.93
C GLU A 73 -12.86 -19.73 2.47
N THR A 74 -12.20 -19.48 1.33
CA THR A 74 -11.18 -20.38 0.78
C THR A 74 -9.92 -20.43 1.63
N ILE A 75 -9.53 -19.32 2.27
CA ILE A 75 -8.43 -19.26 3.22
C ILE A 75 -8.74 -20.07 4.49
N LEU A 76 -9.94 -19.89 5.06
CA LEU A 76 -10.36 -20.63 6.25
C LEU A 76 -10.48 -22.13 5.97
N ALA A 77 -11.03 -22.52 4.82
CA ALA A 77 -11.10 -23.92 4.40
C ALA A 77 -9.72 -24.56 4.19
N ALA A 78 -8.73 -23.80 3.75
CA ALA A 78 -7.37 -24.28 3.57
C ALA A 78 -6.65 -24.52 4.91
N GLY A 79 -6.81 -23.60 5.85
CA GLY A 79 -6.13 -23.63 7.15
C GLY A 79 -4.63 -23.32 7.09
N VAL A 80 -4.07 -23.02 8.25
CA VAL A 80 -2.67 -22.59 8.42
C VAL A 80 -1.65 -23.56 7.81
N PRO A 81 -1.74 -24.89 7.99
CA PRO A 81 -0.73 -25.81 7.43
C PRO A 81 -0.68 -25.78 5.90
N LYS A 82 -1.83 -25.74 5.23
CA LYS A 82 -1.86 -25.67 3.76
C LYS A 82 -1.33 -24.33 3.24
N LEU A 83 -1.68 -23.23 3.89
CA LEU A 83 -1.15 -21.89 3.53
C LEU A 83 0.38 -21.86 3.69
N GLN A 84 0.90 -22.39 4.81
CA GLN A 84 2.34 -22.47 5.04
C GLN A 84 3.06 -23.28 3.94
N ALA A 85 2.49 -24.41 3.52
CA ALA A 85 3.04 -25.25 2.48
C ALA A 85 3.16 -24.57 1.09
N LEU A 86 2.47 -23.44 0.89
CA LEU A 86 2.62 -22.62 -0.33
C LEU A 86 3.94 -21.85 -0.38
N GLY A 87 4.70 -21.81 0.73
CA GLY A 87 6.03 -21.22 0.79
C GLY A 87 6.16 -19.98 1.68
N MET A 88 5.18 -19.72 2.53
CA MET A 88 5.25 -18.65 3.52
C MET A 88 5.60 -19.19 4.93
N THR A 89 5.94 -18.32 5.86
CA THR A 89 6.14 -18.69 7.25
C THR A 89 4.83 -19.00 7.95
N PHE A 90 4.84 -19.85 9.01
CA PHE A 90 3.67 -20.09 9.85
C PHE A 90 3.05 -18.78 10.36
N ARG A 91 3.88 -17.84 10.79
CA ARG A 91 3.43 -16.53 11.27
C ARG A 91 2.63 -15.76 10.23
N LYS A 92 3.03 -15.76 8.96
CA LYS A 92 2.27 -15.14 7.88
C LYS A 92 0.96 -15.88 7.61
N ALA A 93 0.99 -17.20 7.59
CA ALA A 93 -0.21 -18.02 7.43
C ALA A 93 -1.22 -17.75 8.56
N GLU A 94 -0.76 -17.64 9.81
CA GLU A 94 -1.61 -17.28 10.97
C GLU A 94 -2.20 -15.86 10.81
N TYR A 95 -1.42 -14.88 10.37
CA TYR A 95 -1.93 -13.52 10.15
C TYR A 95 -3.00 -13.46 9.06
N ILE A 96 -2.80 -14.19 7.97
CA ILE A 96 -3.75 -14.29 6.87
C ILE A 96 -5.03 -14.98 7.34
N THR A 97 -4.92 -16.05 8.15
CA THR A 97 -6.08 -16.75 8.71
C THR A 97 -6.86 -15.86 9.69
N ASP A 98 -6.16 -15.16 10.62
CA ASP A 98 -6.81 -14.21 11.55
C ASP A 98 -7.55 -13.08 10.80
N PHE A 99 -6.96 -12.57 9.72
CA PHE A 99 -7.63 -11.59 8.88
C PHE A 99 -8.88 -12.16 8.20
N ALA A 100 -8.78 -13.37 7.64
CA ALA A 100 -9.91 -14.06 7.02
C ALA A 100 -11.04 -14.34 8.03
N GLU A 101 -10.72 -14.73 9.28
CA GLU A 101 -11.69 -14.91 10.36
C GLU A 101 -12.42 -13.61 10.69
N ARG A 102 -11.71 -12.49 10.78
CA ARG A 102 -12.31 -11.17 11.04
C ARG A 102 -13.25 -10.73 9.94
N VAL A 103 -12.86 -10.93 8.68
CA VAL A 103 -13.73 -10.63 7.54
C VAL A 103 -14.96 -11.54 7.52
N HIS A 104 -14.76 -12.85 7.70
CA HIS A 104 -15.85 -13.83 7.69
C HIS A 104 -16.87 -13.61 8.82
N SER A 105 -16.40 -13.24 10.01
CA SER A 105 -17.27 -12.93 11.15
C SER A 105 -17.92 -11.54 11.12
N GLY A 106 -17.54 -10.68 10.16
CA GLY A 106 -17.98 -9.29 10.11
C GLY A 106 -17.30 -8.38 11.12
N ALA A 107 -16.27 -8.86 11.84
CA ALA A 107 -15.46 -8.04 12.75
C ALA A 107 -14.51 -7.05 12.01
N PHE A 108 -14.31 -7.26 10.72
CA PHE A 108 -13.66 -6.33 9.82
C PHE A 108 -14.45 -6.26 8.50
N ASP A 109 -14.84 -5.04 8.12
CA ASP A 109 -15.57 -4.79 6.88
C ASP A 109 -14.67 -4.12 5.84
N PRO A 110 -14.17 -4.87 4.81
CA PRO A 110 -13.31 -4.32 3.77
C PRO A 110 -13.95 -3.18 2.96
N GLU A 111 -15.25 -3.23 2.72
CA GLU A 111 -15.95 -2.19 1.98
C GLU A 111 -16.21 -0.96 2.86
N GLY A 112 -16.51 -1.15 4.14
CA GLY A 112 -16.68 -0.07 5.11
C GLY A 112 -15.41 0.77 5.30
N ILE A 113 -14.21 0.18 5.18
CA ILE A 113 -12.92 0.91 5.22
C ILE A 113 -12.85 1.97 4.13
N ARG A 114 -13.41 1.71 2.94
CA ARG A 114 -13.39 2.65 1.81
C ARG A 114 -14.12 3.95 2.09
N GLN A 115 -15.06 3.95 3.02
CA GLN A 115 -15.87 5.12 3.38
C GLN A 115 -15.25 5.94 4.52
N LYS A 116 -14.19 5.45 5.16
CA LYS A 116 -13.54 6.11 6.30
C LYS A 116 -12.56 7.20 5.87
N SER A 117 -12.24 8.09 6.81
CA SER A 117 -11.12 9.03 6.65
C SER A 117 -9.80 8.27 6.50
N ASP A 118 -8.76 8.90 5.95
CA ASP A 118 -7.45 8.26 5.81
C ASP A 118 -6.88 7.86 7.19
N GLU A 119 -7.06 8.71 8.20
CA GLU A 119 -6.60 8.45 9.57
C GLU A 119 -7.33 7.25 10.20
N ASP A 120 -8.64 7.17 10.03
CA ASP A 120 -9.44 6.07 10.58
C ASP A 120 -9.14 4.75 9.86
N ALA A 121 -9.00 4.80 8.53
CA ALA A 121 -8.65 3.63 7.72
C ALA A 121 -7.24 3.11 8.09
N ILE A 122 -6.24 3.99 8.26
CA ILE A 122 -4.90 3.60 8.70
C ILE A 122 -4.95 2.97 10.09
N ARG A 123 -5.69 3.56 11.03
CA ARG A 123 -5.83 3.04 12.40
C ARG A 123 -6.44 1.64 12.40
N GLU A 124 -7.50 1.42 11.64
CA GLU A 124 -8.20 0.14 11.59
C GLU A 124 -7.40 -0.93 10.86
N LEU A 125 -6.79 -0.61 9.73
CA LEU A 125 -5.89 -1.53 9.02
C LEU A 125 -4.68 -1.90 9.86
N SER A 126 -4.07 -0.95 10.57
CA SER A 126 -2.90 -1.21 11.41
C SER A 126 -3.22 -1.97 12.71
N ALA A 127 -4.49 -2.14 13.05
CA ALA A 127 -4.94 -3.03 14.12
C ALA A 127 -5.00 -4.52 13.71
N LEU A 128 -4.85 -4.82 12.41
CA LEU A 128 -4.73 -6.18 11.90
C LEU A 128 -3.34 -6.74 12.21
N LYS A 129 -3.28 -8.02 12.58
CA LYS A 129 -2.00 -8.69 12.84
C LYS A 129 -1.09 -8.67 11.61
N GLY A 130 0.11 -8.20 11.79
CA GLY A 130 1.10 -8.11 10.72
C GLY A 130 0.99 -6.87 9.82
N ILE A 131 0.02 -6.00 10.02
CA ILE A 131 -0.12 -4.74 9.28
C ILE A 131 0.36 -3.59 10.17
N GLY A 132 1.47 -2.95 9.78
CA GLY A 132 1.92 -1.71 10.41
C GLY A 132 1.39 -0.47 9.69
N VAL A 133 1.63 0.72 10.26
CA VAL A 133 1.19 2.01 9.68
C VAL A 133 1.67 2.17 8.24
N TRP A 134 2.94 1.89 7.95
CA TRP A 134 3.46 1.95 6.57
C TRP A 134 2.70 1.03 5.60
N THR A 135 2.41 -0.21 6.02
CA THR A 135 1.64 -1.15 5.18
C THR A 135 0.21 -0.66 4.95
N ALA A 136 -0.43 -0.11 6.00
CA ALA A 136 -1.76 0.49 5.88
C ALA A 136 -1.75 1.67 4.89
N GLU A 137 -0.75 2.56 4.96
CA GLU A 137 -0.57 3.67 4.01
C GLU A 137 -0.37 3.16 2.57
N MET A 138 0.39 2.07 2.37
CA MET A 138 0.56 1.46 1.04
C MET A 138 -0.75 0.86 0.51
N ILE A 139 -1.58 0.28 1.37
CA ILE A 139 -2.92 -0.19 0.99
C ILE A 139 -3.81 0.98 0.58
N LEU A 140 -3.82 2.08 1.34
CA LEU A 140 -4.56 3.28 0.97
C LEU A 140 -4.09 3.84 -0.38
N LEU A 141 -2.78 3.84 -0.61
CA LEU A 141 -2.18 4.36 -1.85
C LEU A 141 -2.48 3.44 -3.04
N PHE A 142 -2.11 2.16 -2.97
CA PHE A 142 -2.09 1.25 -4.12
C PHE A 142 -3.31 0.33 -4.26
N CYS A 143 -4.21 0.30 -3.26
CA CYS A 143 -5.48 -0.41 -3.38
C CYS A 143 -6.65 0.56 -3.43
N MET A 144 -6.70 1.51 -2.51
CA MET A 144 -7.82 2.45 -2.43
C MET A 144 -7.61 3.71 -3.29
N GLN A 145 -6.42 3.90 -3.86
CA GLN A 145 -6.03 5.04 -4.69
C GLN A 145 -6.32 6.40 -4.02
N ARG A 146 -6.08 6.49 -2.71
CA ARG A 146 -6.27 7.73 -1.96
C ARG A 146 -5.30 8.81 -2.46
N PRO A 147 -5.76 10.03 -2.75
CA PRO A 147 -4.94 11.03 -3.44
C PRO A 147 -3.87 11.69 -2.57
N ASN A 148 -4.03 11.63 -1.23
CA ASN A 148 -3.21 12.44 -0.31
C ASN A 148 -2.38 11.63 0.69
N ILE A 149 -1.95 10.43 0.30
CA ILE A 149 -1.08 9.58 1.13
C ILE A 149 0.39 9.96 0.89
N PHE A 150 1.11 10.17 1.99
CA PHE A 150 2.55 10.46 1.97
C PHE A 150 3.22 9.84 3.19
N SER A 151 3.85 8.69 3.02
CA SER A 151 4.38 7.89 4.13
C SER A 151 5.77 8.36 4.57
N TYR A 152 5.91 8.73 5.85
CA TYR A 152 7.20 9.11 6.42
C TYR A 152 8.17 7.94 6.51
N ASP A 153 7.66 6.75 6.81
CA ASP A 153 8.47 5.55 7.00
C ASP A 153 8.86 4.87 5.67
N ASP A 154 8.41 5.44 4.54
CA ASP A 154 8.81 4.96 3.22
C ASP A 154 10.20 5.46 2.83
N LEU A 155 11.13 4.52 2.73
CA LEU A 155 12.53 4.82 2.39
C LEU A 155 12.71 5.35 0.98
N ALA A 156 11.85 4.96 0.03
CA ALA A 156 11.92 5.45 -1.35
C ALA A 156 11.48 6.91 -1.42
N ILE A 157 10.40 7.29 -0.73
CA ILE A 157 9.96 8.68 -0.63
C ILE A 157 11.03 9.53 0.05
N GLN A 158 11.59 9.09 1.17
CA GLN A 158 12.67 9.82 1.84
C GLN A 158 13.90 9.98 0.94
N ARG A 159 14.26 8.94 0.19
CA ARG A 159 15.37 8.99 -0.78
C ARG A 159 15.05 9.96 -1.92
N GLY A 160 13.85 9.92 -2.48
CA GLY A 160 13.39 10.83 -3.53
C GLY A 160 13.49 12.30 -3.08
N LEU A 161 12.96 12.62 -1.89
CA LEU A 161 13.06 13.97 -1.31
C LEU A 161 14.52 14.42 -1.14
N ARG A 162 15.40 13.52 -0.67
CA ARG A 162 16.83 13.84 -0.54
C ARG A 162 17.47 14.15 -1.89
N MET A 163 17.15 13.39 -2.92
CA MET A 163 17.70 13.57 -4.27
C MET A 163 17.21 14.87 -4.91
N VAL A 164 15.89 15.11 -4.88
CA VAL A 164 15.26 16.28 -5.53
C VAL A 164 15.66 17.59 -4.84
N TYR A 165 15.71 17.59 -3.50
CA TYR A 165 15.95 18.82 -2.72
C TYR A 165 17.37 18.94 -2.13
N HIS A 166 18.25 17.99 -2.45
CA HIS A 166 19.65 17.98 -1.99
C HIS A 166 19.81 17.98 -0.47
N HIS A 167 18.92 17.27 0.24
CA HIS A 167 19.03 17.13 1.68
C HIS A 167 19.90 15.95 2.10
N ARG A 168 20.68 16.12 3.14
CA ARG A 168 21.45 15.01 3.74
C ARG A 168 20.53 14.04 4.51
N LYS A 169 19.50 14.59 5.16
CA LYS A 169 18.53 13.86 5.97
C LYS A 169 17.16 14.52 5.86
N ILE A 170 16.11 13.73 5.91
CA ILE A 170 14.73 14.20 6.02
C ILE A 170 14.25 13.86 7.44
N ASP A 171 14.11 14.87 8.30
CA ASP A 171 13.44 14.70 9.58
C ASP A 171 11.92 14.86 9.44
N ARG A 172 11.18 14.54 10.51
CA ARG A 172 9.71 14.61 10.50
C ARG A 172 9.19 16.02 10.17
N LYS A 173 9.82 17.06 10.71
CA LYS A 173 9.42 18.46 10.49
C LYS A 173 9.58 18.86 9.01
N LEU A 174 10.67 18.47 8.40
CA LEU A 174 10.95 18.75 6.99
C LEU A 174 10.02 17.93 6.08
N PHE A 175 9.79 16.66 6.43
CA PHE A 175 8.84 15.80 5.71
C PHE A 175 7.43 16.40 5.71
N GLU A 176 6.91 16.83 6.85
CA GLU A 176 5.59 17.45 6.97
C GLU A 176 5.49 18.79 6.19
N LYS A 177 6.62 19.50 6.01
CA LYS A 177 6.66 20.67 5.14
C LYS A 177 6.39 20.29 3.69
N TYR A 178 7.00 19.20 3.20
CA TYR A 178 6.76 18.69 1.84
C TYR A 178 5.36 18.11 1.71
N ARG A 179 4.88 17.33 2.67
CA ARG A 179 3.52 16.81 2.69
C ARG A 179 2.48 17.93 2.52
N ARG A 180 2.59 19.01 3.30
CA ARG A 180 1.69 20.17 3.13
C ARG A 180 1.81 20.84 1.77
N ARG A 181 3.00 20.88 1.19
CA ARG A 181 3.24 21.48 -0.12
C ARG A 181 2.58 20.67 -1.25
N PHE A 182 2.66 19.35 -1.18
CA PHE A 182 2.14 18.46 -2.22
C PHE A 182 0.65 18.14 -2.04
N SER A 183 0.10 18.36 -0.85
CA SER A 183 -1.34 18.18 -0.60
C SER A 183 -2.16 19.07 -1.54
N PRO A 184 -3.29 18.57 -2.14
CA PRO A 184 -3.96 17.30 -1.82
C PRO A 184 -3.50 16.09 -2.67
N TYR A 185 -2.41 16.19 -3.41
CA TYR A 185 -1.95 15.17 -4.36
C TYR A 185 -0.61 14.53 -3.94
N CYS A 186 -0.45 14.30 -2.64
CA CYS A 186 0.76 13.68 -2.09
C CYS A 186 1.05 12.31 -2.71
N SER A 187 0.01 11.53 -3.00
CA SER A 187 0.13 10.22 -3.63
C SER A 187 0.81 10.30 -5.00
N VAL A 188 0.38 11.24 -5.84
CA VAL A 188 1.01 11.47 -7.15
C VAL A 188 2.46 11.95 -6.99
N ALA A 189 2.72 12.82 -6.01
CA ALA A 189 4.09 13.28 -5.73
C ALA A 189 5.01 12.17 -5.21
N SER A 190 4.48 11.04 -4.74
CA SER A 190 5.23 9.89 -4.22
C SER A 190 5.51 8.80 -5.26
N LEU A 191 4.85 8.82 -6.41
CA LEU A 191 5.05 7.86 -7.50
C LEU A 191 6.41 8.02 -8.15
#